data_98ceaba785c480e8868d85bb157c6a4b
#
_entry.id   98ceaba785c480e8868d85bb157c6a4b
#
_cell.length_a   1.000
_cell.length_b   1.000
_cell.length_c   1.000
_cell.angle_alpha   90.00
_cell.angle_beta   90.00
_cell.angle_gamma   90.00
#
_symmetry.space_group_name_H-M   'P 1'
#
loop_
_entity.id
_entity.type
_entity.pdbx_description
1 polymer ?
#
loop_
_entity_poly.entity_id
_entity_poly.type
_entity_poly.pdbx_seq_one_letter_code
_entity_poly.pdbx_strand_id
1 'polypeptide(L)'
;MAKILHALVLILSLATAVQAQSNWDFPCGTPPGKSDWLKRYQEAPQLYQRDNDTTLYVPLTIHIVGTDSGNGFFSLSGLKAAFCKLNESFEEANIQFFMAGEINYLMNSAWYAHETVLEGAEMMFANNVDGTLNIYFVNDPAGNCGYNLPYAGIAMRKSCSGPNDNTWAHEIGHALAIPHPFLGWEGGISHDGSQTHNYNNPAPEIITYDYTFFQDTLIEDTLIIDTAYVELLDGSNCSFAADGFCDTSPDYLAQRWFCDANGESPVLQTDPTGASFRSDGSLIMGYSDDACQARFTPEQIAAMRADLYDENPDWISQEPPMGLVASTVTEFLSPEEGAELPFDEVLLSWTPVENATHYIVQISPLPTFGLRSEYVVEGNALVVTDLVANRDYYWRITPYNAYSYCAPISEVGTFSTTDVSRVAAIDQLTSFRAFPQPVSAGNTLTVDFAVNAPINGRIRLFNSLGQSLQMADLNYGAGRHTLQFPTTQLAAGLYFLSVQTAEGQAVQQVVVE
;
A
#
# COMPACT_ATOMS: atom_id res chain seq x y z
N MET A 1 -32.11 -9.89 6.14
CA MET A 1 -31.85 -11.24 5.63
C MET A 1 -32.39 -11.46 4.21
N ALA A 2 -33.53 -10.96 3.79
CA ALA A 2 -34.03 -11.15 2.42
C ALA A 2 -33.27 -10.36 1.34
N LYS A 3 -32.69 -9.19 1.66
CA LYS A 3 -31.92 -8.37 0.72
C LYS A 3 -30.51 -8.92 0.42
N ILE A 4 -29.91 -9.65 1.35
CA ILE A 4 -28.59 -10.29 1.19
C ILE A 4 -28.70 -11.54 0.29
N LEU A 5 -29.83 -12.24 0.35
CA LEU A 5 -30.04 -13.44 -0.48
C LEU A 5 -30.27 -13.11 -1.96
N HIS A 6 -30.81 -11.93 -2.26
CA HIS A 6 -31.00 -11.48 -3.65
C HIS A 6 -29.68 -11.03 -4.29
N ALA A 7 -28.79 -10.39 -3.53
CA ALA A 7 -27.45 -10.02 -4.01
C ALA A 7 -26.59 -11.26 -4.38
N LEU A 8 -26.69 -12.34 -3.60
CA LEU A 8 -25.92 -13.56 -3.86
C LEU A 8 -26.42 -14.34 -5.10
N VAL A 9 -27.70 -14.23 -5.45
CA VAL A 9 -28.26 -14.87 -6.66
C VAL A 9 -27.91 -14.08 -7.92
N LEU A 10 -27.78 -12.74 -7.82
CA LEU A 10 -27.36 -11.86 -8.91
C LEU A 10 -25.91 -12.13 -9.36
N ILE A 11 -25.01 -12.42 -8.41
CA ILE A 11 -23.60 -12.67 -8.69
C ILE A 11 -23.39 -13.95 -9.52
N LEU A 12 -24.26 -14.95 -9.36
CA LEU A 12 -24.16 -16.22 -10.09
C LEU A 12 -24.62 -16.14 -11.55
N SER A 13 -25.48 -15.17 -11.92
CA SER A 13 -25.96 -15.01 -13.31
C SER A 13 -25.05 -14.12 -14.16
N LEU A 14 -24.33 -13.18 -13.53
CA LEU A 14 -23.31 -12.34 -14.20
C LEU A 14 -22.06 -13.13 -14.65
N ALA A 15 -21.75 -14.24 -13.98
CA ALA A 15 -20.58 -15.07 -14.30
C ALA A 15 -20.60 -15.69 -15.72
N THR A 16 -21.73 -15.68 -16.41
CA THR A 16 -21.84 -16.27 -17.77
C THR A 16 -21.69 -15.25 -18.90
N ALA A 17 -21.86 -13.96 -18.63
CA ALA A 17 -21.71 -12.90 -19.64
C ALA A 17 -20.27 -12.36 -19.78
N VAL A 18 -19.42 -12.55 -18.75
CA VAL A 18 -18.05 -12.02 -18.71
C VAL A 18 -17.02 -12.98 -19.33
N GLN A 19 -17.40 -14.13 -19.84
CA GLN A 19 -16.48 -15.12 -20.47
C GLN A 19 -15.88 -14.70 -21.82
N ALA A 20 -16.06 -13.46 -22.27
CA ALA A 20 -15.47 -12.96 -23.51
C ALA A 20 -14.32 -11.95 -23.30
N GLN A 21 -13.86 -11.75 -22.08
CA GLN A 21 -12.61 -11.01 -21.89
C GLN A 21 -11.42 -11.90 -22.25
N SER A 22 -11.00 -11.79 -23.53
CA SER A 22 -9.75 -12.32 -24.03
C SER A 22 -8.57 -11.78 -23.18
N ASN A 23 -7.53 -12.60 -23.03
CA ASN A 23 -6.24 -12.29 -22.38
C ASN A 23 -5.56 -11.04 -22.99
N TRP A 24 -6.04 -9.85 -22.63
CA TRP A 24 -5.40 -8.60 -22.95
C TRP A 24 -4.71 -8.13 -21.67
N ASP A 25 -3.39 -8.00 -21.71
CA ASP A 25 -2.61 -7.34 -20.65
C ASP A 25 -2.92 -5.83 -20.66
N PHE A 26 -4.08 -5.45 -20.12
CA PHE A 26 -4.38 -4.04 -19.91
C PHE A 26 -3.65 -3.53 -18.66
N PRO A 27 -3.01 -2.35 -18.73
CA PRO A 27 -2.37 -1.77 -17.57
C PRO A 27 -3.40 -1.37 -16.49
N CYS A 28 -4.62 -1.01 -16.87
CA CYS A 28 -5.72 -0.62 -15.99
C CYS A 28 -6.99 -1.39 -16.34
N GLY A 29 -7.67 -1.89 -15.31
CA GLY A 29 -8.95 -2.59 -15.42
C GLY A 29 -10.15 -1.75 -14.98
N THR A 30 -9.98 -0.43 -14.79
CA THR A 30 -11.07 0.49 -14.46
C THR A 30 -12.08 0.53 -15.61
N PRO A 31 -13.37 0.34 -15.31
CA PRO A 31 -14.41 0.43 -16.33
C PRO A 31 -14.44 1.80 -17.01
N PRO A 32 -14.60 1.87 -18.36
CA PRO A 32 -14.64 3.13 -19.06
C PRO A 32 -15.94 3.91 -18.77
N GLY A 33 -15.84 5.23 -18.64
CA GLY A 33 -17.01 6.08 -18.48
C GLY A 33 -16.72 7.40 -17.76
N LYS A 34 -17.75 8.24 -17.67
CA LYS A 34 -17.76 9.48 -16.90
C LYS A 34 -18.87 9.39 -15.85
N SER A 35 -18.54 9.71 -14.60
CA SER A 35 -19.55 9.83 -13.54
C SER A 35 -20.54 10.94 -13.89
N ASP A 36 -21.75 10.88 -13.34
CA ASP A 36 -22.75 11.96 -13.51
C ASP A 36 -22.27 13.27 -12.90
N TRP A 37 -21.43 13.19 -11.84
CA TRP A 37 -20.77 14.36 -11.29
C TRP A 37 -19.82 15.01 -12.31
N LEU A 38 -18.95 14.22 -12.95
CA LEU A 38 -18.00 14.76 -13.94
C LEU A 38 -18.72 15.37 -15.14
N LYS A 39 -19.82 14.77 -15.63
CA LYS A 39 -20.65 15.33 -16.70
C LYS A 39 -21.18 16.72 -16.29
N ARG A 40 -21.75 16.85 -15.08
CA ARG A 40 -22.23 18.15 -14.55
C ARG A 40 -21.11 19.17 -14.38
N TYR A 41 -19.93 18.71 -13.91
CA TYR A 41 -18.75 19.56 -13.79
C TYR A 41 -18.33 20.11 -15.14
N GLN A 42 -18.21 19.27 -16.17
CA GLN A 42 -17.78 19.64 -17.52
C GLN A 42 -18.76 20.59 -18.23
N GLU A 43 -20.06 20.51 -17.92
CA GLU A 43 -21.06 21.47 -18.44
C GLU A 43 -20.87 22.90 -17.90
N ALA A 44 -20.35 23.05 -16.68
CA ALA A 44 -20.24 24.36 -16.02
C ALA A 44 -19.05 24.43 -15.04
N PRO A 45 -17.79 24.19 -15.47
CA PRO A 45 -16.64 24.08 -14.58
C PRO A 45 -16.38 25.35 -13.75
N GLN A 46 -16.80 26.51 -14.25
CA GLN A 46 -16.70 27.78 -13.53
C GLN A 46 -17.51 27.83 -12.21
N LEU A 47 -18.52 26.97 -12.04
CA LEU A 47 -19.29 26.87 -10.78
C LEU A 47 -18.54 26.13 -9.68
N TYR A 48 -17.54 25.33 -10.05
CA TYR A 48 -16.78 24.45 -9.17
C TYR A 48 -15.35 24.96 -8.90
N GLN A 49 -15.02 26.15 -9.38
CA GLN A 49 -13.68 26.72 -9.18
C GLN A 49 -13.35 26.80 -7.69
N ARG A 50 -12.19 26.27 -7.34
CA ARG A 50 -11.61 26.30 -6.00
C ARG A 50 -10.19 26.82 -6.09
N ASP A 51 -9.72 27.44 -5.01
CA ASP A 51 -8.33 27.86 -4.89
C ASP A 51 -7.42 26.62 -4.83
N ASN A 52 -6.36 26.64 -5.65
CA ASN A 52 -5.35 25.57 -5.66
C ASN A 52 -4.18 25.84 -4.70
N ASP A 53 -4.16 26.97 -3.99
CA ASP A 53 -3.07 27.36 -3.11
C ASP A 53 -3.04 26.59 -1.78
N THR A 54 -4.16 25.92 -1.42
CA THR A 54 -4.27 25.16 -0.18
C THR A 54 -4.04 23.69 -0.42
N THR A 55 -3.13 23.09 0.35
CA THR A 55 -2.92 21.63 0.31
C THR A 55 -4.12 20.90 0.93
N LEU A 56 -4.61 19.89 0.23
CA LEU A 56 -5.65 18.98 0.70
C LEU A 56 -4.99 17.69 1.17
N TYR A 57 -5.24 17.30 2.42
CA TYR A 57 -4.76 16.05 2.99
C TYR A 57 -5.85 15.00 2.92
N VAL A 58 -5.59 13.89 2.22
CA VAL A 58 -6.58 12.83 1.91
C VAL A 58 -6.18 11.52 2.59
N PRO A 59 -7.05 10.93 3.42
CA PRO A 59 -6.77 9.68 4.13
C PRO A 59 -6.88 8.47 3.20
N LEU A 60 -5.87 7.60 3.24
CA LEU A 60 -5.88 6.28 2.61
C LEU A 60 -5.93 5.19 3.67
N THR A 61 -6.82 4.22 3.54
CA THR A 61 -6.73 2.96 4.27
C THR A 61 -6.05 1.92 3.41
N ILE A 62 -4.97 1.34 3.92
CA ILE A 62 -4.14 0.38 3.21
C ILE A 62 -4.49 -1.04 3.65
N HIS A 63 -4.84 -1.88 2.68
CA HIS A 63 -5.05 -3.31 2.85
C HIS A 63 -3.98 -4.07 2.07
N ILE A 64 -3.23 -4.95 2.73
CA ILE A 64 -2.24 -5.80 2.08
C ILE A 64 -2.74 -7.24 2.11
N VAL A 65 -3.00 -7.80 0.94
CA VAL A 65 -3.54 -9.14 0.82
C VAL A 65 -2.42 -10.15 0.63
N GLY A 66 -2.46 -11.22 1.43
CA GLY A 66 -1.61 -12.39 1.35
C GLY A 66 -2.42 -13.66 1.12
N THR A 67 -1.72 -14.80 0.99
CA THR A 67 -2.35 -16.12 0.88
C THR A 67 -2.93 -16.58 2.22
N ASP A 68 -3.77 -17.61 2.22
CA ASP A 68 -4.33 -18.24 3.43
C ASP A 68 -3.25 -18.72 4.41
N SER A 69 -2.04 -18.98 3.92
CA SER A 69 -0.87 -19.36 4.74
C SER A 69 -0.08 -18.15 5.29
N GLY A 70 -0.56 -16.93 5.10
CA GLY A 70 0.11 -15.71 5.58
C GLY A 70 1.38 -15.34 4.81
N ASN A 71 1.49 -15.74 3.55
CA ASN A 71 2.62 -15.42 2.68
C ASN A 71 2.23 -14.43 1.58
N GLY A 72 3.25 -13.84 0.95
CA GLY A 72 3.08 -13.01 -0.23
C GLY A 72 2.62 -11.58 0.04
N PHE A 73 2.65 -11.11 1.27
CA PHE A 73 2.36 -9.71 1.59
C PHE A 73 3.31 -8.74 0.88
N PHE A 74 2.82 -7.57 0.55
CA PHE A 74 3.66 -6.48 0.03
C PHE A 74 4.61 -6.00 1.12
N SER A 75 5.89 -5.81 0.79
CA SER A 75 6.88 -5.35 1.78
C SER A 75 6.62 -3.88 2.14
N LEU A 76 6.90 -3.52 3.39
CA LEU A 76 6.72 -2.13 3.84
C LEU A 76 7.66 -1.15 3.13
N SER A 77 8.87 -1.58 2.80
CA SER A 77 9.78 -0.75 2.00
C SER A 77 9.26 -0.54 0.56
N GLY A 78 8.59 -1.56 -0.02
CA GLY A 78 7.91 -1.44 -1.32
C GLY A 78 6.73 -0.48 -1.24
N LEU A 79 5.86 -0.66 -0.24
CA LEU A 79 4.73 0.24 0.01
C LEU A 79 5.20 1.69 0.22
N LYS A 80 6.25 1.90 1.04
CA LYS A 80 6.84 3.22 1.26
C LYS A 80 7.27 3.86 -0.05
N ALA A 81 7.99 3.13 -0.90
CA ALA A 81 8.49 3.65 -2.18
C ALA A 81 7.33 4.03 -3.12
N ALA A 82 6.31 3.19 -3.22
CA ALA A 82 5.11 3.46 -4.01
C ALA A 82 4.33 4.66 -3.47
N PHE A 83 4.19 4.77 -2.15
CA PHE A 83 3.51 5.89 -1.50
C PHE A 83 4.23 7.23 -1.73
N CYS A 84 5.57 7.22 -1.74
CA CYS A 84 6.34 8.42 -2.06
C CYS A 84 6.14 8.86 -3.51
N LYS A 85 6.13 7.90 -4.44
CA LYS A 85 5.85 8.18 -5.85
C LYS A 85 4.44 8.72 -6.05
N LEU A 86 3.46 8.17 -5.34
CA LEU A 86 2.08 8.68 -5.36
C LEU A 86 2.03 10.16 -4.97
N ASN A 87 2.60 10.52 -3.81
CA ASN A 87 2.57 11.91 -3.33
C ASN A 87 3.35 12.87 -4.24
N GLU A 88 4.47 12.42 -4.84
CA GLU A 88 5.20 13.17 -5.86
C GLU A 88 4.31 13.48 -7.07
N SER A 89 3.53 12.49 -7.54
CA SER A 89 2.67 12.64 -8.71
C SER A 89 1.51 13.62 -8.50
N PHE A 90 1.11 13.88 -7.25
CA PHE A 90 0.05 14.82 -6.89
C PHE A 90 0.56 16.15 -6.32
N GLU A 91 1.87 16.41 -6.36
CA GLU A 91 2.46 17.65 -5.83
C GLU A 91 1.88 18.90 -6.51
N GLU A 92 1.79 18.91 -7.85
CA GLU A 92 1.22 20.02 -8.61
C GLU A 92 -0.28 20.23 -8.35
N ALA A 93 -0.98 19.16 -7.94
CA ALA A 93 -2.39 19.25 -7.57
C ALA A 93 -2.61 19.80 -6.15
N ASN A 94 -1.55 20.01 -5.36
CA ASN A 94 -1.63 20.31 -3.94
C ASN A 94 -2.55 19.32 -3.18
N ILE A 95 -2.45 18.04 -3.53
CA ILE A 95 -3.10 16.93 -2.83
C ILE A 95 -2.01 16.08 -2.21
N GLN A 96 -2.13 15.81 -0.91
CA GLN A 96 -1.21 14.95 -0.18
C GLN A 96 -1.99 13.83 0.51
N PHE A 97 -1.55 12.61 0.29
CA PHE A 97 -2.14 11.43 0.90
C PHE A 97 -1.42 11.09 2.21
N PHE A 98 -2.16 10.55 3.16
CA PHE A 98 -1.62 9.99 4.39
C PHE A 98 -2.31 8.66 4.73
N MET A 99 -1.64 7.79 5.46
CA MET A 99 -2.23 6.52 5.88
C MET A 99 -3.11 6.74 7.11
N ALA A 100 -4.40 6.42 6.98
CA ALA A 100 -5.37 6.51 8.06
C ALA A 100 -5.42 5.17 8.81
N GLY A 101 -4.94 5.17 10.03
CA GLY A 101 -4.89 3.96 10.87
C GLY A 101 -3.74 3.01 10.51
N GLU A 102 -3.86 1.79 11.02
CA GLU A 102 -2.90 0.71 10.79
C GLU A 102 -3.13 0.03 9.43
N ILE A 103 -2.08 -0.63 8.92
CA ILE A 103 -2.20 -1.45 7.71
C ILE A 103 -3.01 -2.71 8.02
N ASN A 104 -4.05 -2.97 7.23
CA ASN A 104 -4.87 -4.17 7.35
C ASN A 104 -4.25 -5.32 6.54
N TYR A 105 -3.81 -6.37 7.23
CA TYR A 105 -3.30 -7.58 6.60
C TYR A 105 -4.41 -8.60 6.44
N LEU A 106 -4.78 -8.91 5.19
CA LEU A 106 -5.85 -9.84 4.84
C LEU A 106 -5.26 -11.15 4.33
N MET A 107 -5.60 -12.28 4.96
CA MET A 107 -5.17 -13.61 4.53
C MET A 107 -6.31 -14.29 3.75
N ASN A 108 -6.26 -14.20 2.42
CA ASN A 108 -7.25 -14.80 1.54
C ASN A 108 -6.66 -15.03 0.15
N SER A 109 -6.43 -16.30 -0.21
CA SER A 109 -5.81 -16.67 -1.47
C SER A 109 -6.67 -16.33 -2.69
N ALA A 110 -8.00 -16.32 -2.57
CA ALA A 110 -8.90 -15.94 -3.65
C ALA A 110 -8.83 -14.43 -3.94
N TRP A 111 -8.75 -13.60 -2.91
CA TRP A 111 -8.55 -12.15 -3.07
C TRP A 111 -7.12 -11.78 -3.45
N TYR A 112 -6.13 -12.60 -3.00
CA TYR A 112 -4.72 -12.39 -3.32
C TYR A 112 -4.45 -12.41 -4.83
N ALA A 113 -5.17 -13.25 -5.58
CA ALA A 113 -5.12 -13.33 -7.05
C ALA A 113 -6.52 -13.69 -7.53
N HIS A 114 -7.31 -12.67 -7.82
CA HIS A 114 -8.70 -12.82 -8.27
C HIS A 114 -8.78 -12.73 -9.81
N GLU A 115 -9.72 -13.47 -10.38
CA GLU A 115 -9.85 -13.59 -11.84
C GLU A 115 -10.72 -12.49 -12.46
N THR A 116 -11.58 -11.86 -11.65
CA THR A 116 -12.52 -10.83 -12.11
C THR A 116 -12.56 -9.63 -11.18
N VAL A 117 -12.86 -8.45 -11.72
CA VAL A 117 -13.05 -7.23 -10.90
C VAL A 117 -14.22 -7.34 -9.92
N LEU A 118 -15.19 -8.22 -10.19
CA LEU A 118 -16.32 -8.48 -9.28
C LEU A 118 -15.88 -9.20 -8.01
N GLU A 119 -14.96 -10.17 -8.11
CA GLU A 119 -14.34 -10.80 -6.92
C GLU A 119 -13.54 -9.77 -6.11
N GLY A 120 -12.91 -8.81 -6.78
CA GLY A 120 -12.29 -7.66 -6.14
C GLY A 120 -13.29 -6.76 -5.43
N ALA A 121 -14.47 -6.52 -6.02
CA ALA A 121 -15.55 -5.78 -5.38
C ALA A 121 -16.03 -6.47 -4.09
N GLU A 122 -16.17 -7.81 -4.09
CA GLU A 122 -16.50 -8.56 -2.87
C GLU A 122 -15.47 -8.34 -1.76
N MET A 123 -14.18 -8.36 -2.09
CA MET A 123 -13.09 -8.05 -1.15
C MET A 123 -13.26 -6.64 -0.58
N MET A 124 -13.49 -5.65 -1.44
CA MET A 124 -13.63 -4.25 -1.06
C MET A 124 -14.82 -4.04 -0.13
N PHE A 125 -16.02 -4.48 -0.52
CA PHE A 125 -17.23 -4.34 0.30
C PHE A 125 -17.17 -5.09 1.65
N ALA A 126 -16.35 -6.14 1.73
CA ALA A 126 -16.17 -6.89 2.99
C ALA A 126 -15.20 -6.19 3.97
N ASN A 127 -14.33 -5.30 3.49
CA ASN A 127 -13.20 -4.80 4.30
C ASN A 127 -13.04 -3.26 4.28
N ASN A 128 -13.84 -2.53 3.50
CA ASN A 128 -13.72 -1.09 3.42
C ASN A 128 -13.89 -0.40 4.78
N VAL A 129 -13.11 0.63 4.98
CA VAL A 129 -13.20 1.55 6.11
C VAL A 129 -13.82 2.85 5.64
N ASP A 130 -14.91 3.25 6.29
CA ASP A 130 -15.63 4.48 5.96
C ASP A 130 -14.78 5.74 6.17
N GLY A 131 -15.03 6.76 5.36
CA GLY A 131 -14.37 8.07 5.48
C GLY A 131 -12.94 8.11 4.95
N THR A 132 -12.50 7.08 4.23
CA THR A 132 -11.18 7.00 3.61
C THR A 132 -11.24 6.40 2.21
N LEU A 133 -10.27 6.69 1.37
CA LEU A 133 -10.07 5.96 0.12
C LEU A 133 -9.35 4.63 0.42
N ASN A 134 -9.98 3.51 0.08
CA ASN A 134 -9.49 2.17 0.39
C ASN A 134 -8.62 1.62 -0.74
N ILE A 135 -7.41 1.17 -0.42
CA ILE A 135 -6.41 0.66 -1.36
C ILE A 135 -6.03 -0.77 -1.00
N TYR A 136 -6.13 -1.68 -1.95
CA TYR A 136 -5.87 -3.11 -1.78
C TYR A 136 -4.65 -3.55 -2.60
N PHE A 137 -3.55 -3.88 -1.95
CA PHE A 137 -2.37 -4.44 -2.61
C PHE A 137 -2.50 -5.96 -2.71
N VAL A 138 -2.71 -6.46 -3.92
CA VAL A 138 -2.90 -7.87 -4.25
C VAL A 138 -1.76 -8.38 -5.15
N ASN A 139 -1.71 -9.67 -5.42
CA ASN A 139 -0.72 -10.24 -6.35
C ASN A 139 -1.19 -10.12 -7.80
N ASP A 140 -2.46 -10.37 -8.03
CA ASP A 140 -3.07 -10.29 -9.35
C ASP A 140 -4.49 -9.72 -9.27
N PRO A 141 -4.69 -8.45 -9.69
CA PRO A 141 -6.01 -7.83 -9.78
C PRO A 141 -6.65 -8.08 -11.15
N ALA A 142 -7.21 -9.27 -11.36
CA ALA A 142 -7.89 -9.66 -12.58
C ALA A 142 -7.06 -9.48 -13.88
N GLY A 143 -5.75 -9.78 -13.82
CA GLY A 143 -4.84 -9.63 -14.96
C GLY A 143 -4.27 -8.23 -15.19
N ASN A 144 -4.69 -7.22 -14.44
CA ASN A 144 -4.30 -5.82 -14.61
C ASN A 144 -3.13 -5.40 -13.69
N CYS A 145 -2.57 -4.22 -13.89
CA CYS A 145 -1.69 -3.58 -12.93
C CYS A 145 -2.47 -2.92 -11.79
N GLY A 146 -3.64 -2.38 -12.07
CA GLY A 146 -4.58 -1.83 -11.11
C GLY A 146 -5.97 -1.68 -11.69
N TYR A 147 -6.94 -1.36 -10.85
CA TYR A 147 -8.24 -0.84 -11.23
C TYR A 147 -8.88 -0.08 -10.06
N ASN A 148 -9.67 0.91 -10.42
CA ASN A 148 -10.60 1.57 -9.53
C ASN A 148 -12.03 1.09 -9.84
N LEU A 149 -12.76 0.67 -8.82
CA LEU A 149 -14.20 0.44 -8.96
C LEU A 149 -14.94 1.59 -8.31
N PRO A 150 -15.79 2.32 -9.04
CA PRO A 150 -16.59 3.40 -8.51
C PRO A 150 -17.35 2.97 -7.23
N TYR A 151 -17.26 3.79 -6.18
CA TYR A 151 -17.89 3.57 -4.87
C TYR A 151 -17.39 2.34 -4.07
N ALA A 152 -16.37 1.63 -4.56
CA ALA A 152 -15.82 0.46 -3.87
C ALA A 152 -14.38 0.69 -3.39
N GLY A 153 -13.43 0.98 -4.28
CA GLY A 153 -12.03 1.19 -3.91
C GLY A 153 -11.07 0.84 -5.04
N ILE A 154 -9.79 0.77 -4.71
CA ILE A 154 -8.70 0.55 -5.66
C ILE A 154 -8.00 -0.77 -5.35
N ALA A 155 -7.82 -1.64 -6.35
CA ALA A 155 -6.92 -2.79 -6.27
C ALA A 155 -5.64 -2.54 -7.08
N MET A 156 -4.49 -2.86 -6.47
CA MET A 156 -3.16 -2.61 -7.01
C MET A 156 -2.35 -3.89 -7.06
N ARG A 157 -1.71 -4.18 -8.20
CA ARG A 157 -0.71 -5.24 -8.30
C ARG A 157 0.60 -4.79 -7.64
N LYS A 158 1.10 -5.57 -6.70
CA LYS A 158 2.36 -5.27 -5.99
C LYS A 158 3.55 -5.05 -6.91
N SER A 159 3.61 -5.77 -8.04
CA SER A 159 4.69 -5.63 -9.04
C SER A 159 4.56 -4.39 -9.94
N CYS A 160 3.42 -3.73 -9.93
CA CYS A 160 3.17 -2.44 -10.61
C CYS A 160 3.08 -1.29 -9.59
N SER A 161 3.74 -1.43 -8.43
CA SER A 161 3.69 -0.46 -7.34
C SER A 161 5.10 -0.22 -6.79
N GLY A 162 5.99 0.26 -7.64
CA GLY A 162 7.37 0.58 -7.31
C GLY A 162 7.63 2.08 -7.23
N PRO A 163 8.89 2.48 -7.02
CA PRO A 163 9.28 3.88 -6.90
C PRO A 163 9.21 4.68 -8.21
N ASN A 164 9.05 3.99 -9.34
CA ASN A 164 9.00 4.60 -10.68
C ASN A 164 7.67 4.31 -11.39
N ASP A 165 6.71 3.65 -10.70
CA ASP A 165 5.43 3.29 -11.29
C ASP A 165 4.39 4.37 -10.97
N ASN A 166 3.64 4.81 -11.97
CA ASN A 166 2.55 5.78 -11.83
C ASN A 166 1.16 5.11 -11.72
N THR A 167 1.09 3.78 -11.73
CA THR A 167 -0.19 3.04 -11.69
C THR A 167 -1.05 3.45 -10.50
N TRP A 168 -0.46 3.64 -9.32
CA TRP A 168 -1.25 4.06 -8.16
C TRP A 168 -1.82 5.47 -8.32
N ALA A 169 -1.05 6.41 -8.88
CA ALA A 169 -1.52 7.76 -9.19
C ALA A 169 -2.62 7.73 -10.26
N HIS A 170 -2.48 6.87 -11.27
CA HIS A 170 -3.48 6.64 -12.31
C HIS A 170 -4.81 6.15 -11.74
N GLU A 171 -4.80 5.13 -10.88
CA GLU A 171 -6.03 4.61 -10.27
C GLU A 171 -6.70 5.60 -9.30
N ILE A 172 -5.90 6.39 -8.56
CA ILE A 172 -6.46 7.50 -7.77
C ILE A 172 -7.05 8.59 -8.67
N GLY A 173 -6.45 8.88 -9.82
CA GLY A 173 -7.05 9.75 -10.83
C GLY A 173 -8.48 9.32 -11.17
N HIS A 174 -8.69 8.02 -11.42
CA HIS A 174 -10.04 7.47 -11.64
C HIS A 174 -10.95 7.61 -10.42
N ALA A 175 -10.43 7.34 -9.22
CA ALA A 175 -11.20 7.52 -7.98
C ALA A 175 -11.62 8.98 -7.73
N LEU A 176 -10.90 9.93 -8.32
CA LEU A 176 -11.20 11.36 -8.33
C LEU A 176 -11.84 11.81 -9.66
N ALA A 177 -12.60 10.93 -10.27
CA ALA A 177 -13.45 11.14 -11.44
C ALA A 177 -12.74 11.44 -12.79
N ILE A 178 -11.43 11.23 -12.93
CA ILE A 178 -10.73 11.45 -14.19
C ILE A 178 -10.76 10.21 -15.08
N PRO A 179 -11.34 10.26 -16.29
CA PRO A 179 -11.31 9.16 -17.24
C PRO A 179 -9.98 9.12 -18.02
N HIS A 180 -9.79 8.07 -18.82
CA HIS A 180 -8.68 8.02 -19.77
C HIS A 180 -8.84 9.07 -20.89
N PRO A 181 -7.74 9.66 -21.41
CA PRO A 181 -7.79 10.57 -22.55
C PRO A 181 -8.31 9.86 -23.82
N PHE A 182 -8.16 8.53 -23.90
CA PHE A 182 -8.68 7.69 -24.99
C PHE A 182 -10.08 7.11 -24.69
N LEU A 183 -10.87 7.72 -23.80
CA LEU A 183 -12.20 7.21 -23.43
C LEU A 183 -13.05 6.87 -24.66
N GLY A 184 -13.56 5.63 -24.66
CA GLY A 184 -14.34 5.05 -25.74
C GLY A 184 -13.54 4.13 -26.66
N TRP A 185 -12.20 4.22 -26.67
CA TRP A 185 -11.33 3.38 -27.47
C TRP A 185 -10.94 2.04 -26.83
N GLU A 186 -11.39 1.76 -25.61
CA GLU A 186 -11.03 0.55 -24.85
C GLU A 186 -11.36 -0.74 -25.61
N GLY A 187 -12.44 -0.74 -26.40
CA GLY A 187 -12.79 -1.82 -27.32
C GLY A 187 -12.39 -1.54 -28.79
N GLY A 188 -11.71 -0.46 -29.08
CA GLY A 188 -11.46 0.02 -30.45
C GLY A 188 -12.64 0.83 -30.99
N ILE A 189 -13.10 0.58 -32.23
CA ILE A 189 -14.26 1.29 -32.80
C ILE A 189 -15.57 0.85 -32.14
N SER A 190 -15.63 -0.42 -31.71
CA SER A 190 -16.83 -1.01 -31.08
C SER A 190 -16.56 -1.52 -29.69
N HIS A 191 -17.51 -1.36 -28.79
CA HIS A 191 -17.45 -1.75 -27.38
C HIS A 191 -16.96 -3.19 -27.11
N ASP A 192 -17.19 -4.11 -28.05
CA ASP A 192 -16.90 -5.54 -27.95
C ASP A 192 -15.56 -5.96 -28.60
N GLY A 193 -14.77 -4.99 -29.08
CA GLY A 193 -13.51 -5.26 -29.77
C GLY A 193 -13.64 -5.91 -31.15
N SER A 194 -14.86 -6.06 -31.66
CA SER A 194 -15.10 -6.71 -32.96
C SER A 194 -14.61 -5.90 -34.16
N GLN A 195 -14.40 -4.60 -33.98
CA GLN A 195 -13.95 -3.69 -35.04
C GLN A 195 -12.65 -2.99 -34.60
N THR A 196 -11.55 -3.38 -35.21
CA THR A 196 -10.25 -2.75 -35.04
C THR A 196 -10.08 -1.53 -35.96
N HIS A 197 -9.31 -0.56 -35.54
CA HIS A 197 -8.99 0.62 -36.33
C HIS A 197 -7.55 0.58 -36.86
N ASN A 198 -7.39 1.02 -38.12
CA ASN A 198 -6.07 1.31 -38.68
C ASN A 198 -5.78 2.81 -38.51
N TYR A 199 -4.95 3.17 -37.57
CA TYR A 199 -4.65 4.54 -37.18
C TYR A 199 -4.09 5.43 -38.31
N ASN A 200 -3.60 4.86 -39.41
CA ASN A 200 -3.20 5.61 -40.61
C ASN A 200 -4.39 6.11 -41.45
N ASN A 201 -5.60 5.63 -41.16
CA ASN A 201 -6.82 6.10 -41.80
C ASN A 201 -7.51 7.10 -40.86
N PRO A 202 -8.32 8.05 -41.39
CA PRO A 202 -9.16 8.87 -40.55
C PRO A 202 -10.02 8.06 -39.59
N ALA A 203 -10.01 8.46 -38.31
CA ALA A 203 -10.87 7.87 -37.30
C ALA A 203 -12.36 8.12 -37.62
N PRO A 204 -13.29 7.30 -37.16
CA PRO A 204 -14.71 7.62 -37.24
C PRO A 204 -15.03 8.82 -36.34
N GLU A 205 -16.13 9.52 -36.59
CA GLU A 205 -16.57 10.64 -35.75
C GLU A 205 -17.08 10.16 -34.37
N ILE A 206 -17.58 8.92 -34.30
CA ILE A 206 -18.20 8.35 -33.11
C ILE A 206 -17.76 6.88 -32.98
N ILE A 207 -17.49 6.48 -31.76
CA ILE A 207 -17.19 5.10 -31.34
C ILE A 207 -18.14 4.66 -30.23
N THR A 208 -18.17 3.36 -29.90
CA THR A 208 -19.04 2.83 -28.87
C THR A 208 -18.23 2.13 -27.78
N TYR A 209 -18.63 2.27 -26.52
CA TYR A 209 -17.98 1.66 -25.38
C TYR A 209 -18.97 1.10 -24.36
N ASP A 210 -18.49 0.24 -23.46
CA ASP A 210 -19.30 -0.35 -22.39
C ASP A 210 -19.41 0.65 -21.22
N TYR A 211 -20.61 1.13 -20.96
CA TYR A 211 -20.94 2.10 -19.91
C TYR A 211 -21.61 1.45 -18.69
N THR A 212 -21.69 0.13 -18.63
CA THR A 212 -22.49 -0.61 -17.63
C THR A 212 -22.18 -0.23 -16.19
N PHE A 213 -20.92 0.04 -15.86
CA PHE A 213 -20.49 0.33 -14.48
C PHE A 213 -20.80 1.75 -13.97
N PHE A 214 -21.14 2.69 -14.85
CA PHE A 214 -21.39 4.08 -14.49
C PHE A 214 -22.87 4.44 -14.38
N GLN A 215 -23.73 3.46 -14.14
CA GLN A 215 -25.17 3.69 -14.03
C GLN A 215 -25.65 3.71 -12.59
N ASP A 216 -26.59 4.65 -12.30
CA ASP A 216 -27.24 4.79 -11.00
C ASP A 216 -28.12 3.59 -10.60
N THR A 217 -28.47 2.76 -11.55
CA THR A 217 -29.27 1.55 -11.30
C THR A 217 -28.61 0.36 -11.98
N LEU A 218 -28.12 -0.58 -11.16
CA LEU A 218 -27.79 -1.92 -11.62
C LEU A 218 -29.06 -2.56 -12.18
N ILE A 219 -29.29 -2.43 -13.48
CA ILE A 219 -30.32 -3.17 -14.18
C ILE A 219 -29.72 -4.54 -14.42
N GLU A 220 -30.33 -5.56 -13.80
CA GLU A 220 -29.87 -6.95 -13.90
C GLU A 220 -29.66 -7.35 -15.36
N ASP A 221 -28.50 -7.91 -15.67
CA ASP A 221 -28.12 -8.55 -16.96
C ASP A 221 -28.20 -7.66 -18.22
N THR A 222 -28.10 -6.35 -18.12
CA THR A 222 -28.15 -5.49 -19.30
C THR A 222 -26.82 -4.80 -19.54
N LEU A 223 -26.09 -5.24 -20.57
CA LEU A 223 -24.97 -4.50 -21.14
C LEU A 223 -25.49 -3.15 -21.65
N ILE A 224 -24.91 -2.06 -21.20
CA ILE A 224 -25.26 -0.73 -21.65
C ILE A 224 -24.11 -0.16 -22.45
N ILE A 225 -24.41 0.13 -23.70
CA ILE A 225 -23.48 0.68 -24.66
C ILE A 225 -23.77 2.15 -24.81
N ASP A 226 -22.75 2.96 -24.62
CA ASP A 226 -22.80 4.40 -24.89
C ASP A 226 -21.91 4.74 -26.09
N THR A 227 -22.01 5.98 -26.54
CA THR A 227 -21.25 6.51 -27.67
C THR A 227 -20.35 7.64 -27.20
N ALA A 228 -19.09 7.64 -27.66
CA ALA A 228 -18.17 8.75 -27.47
C ALA A 228 -17.85 9.41 -28.82
N TYR A 229 -17.85 10.75 -28.84
CA TYR A 229 -17.26 11.48 -29.96
C TYR A 229 -15.74 11.34 -29.90
N VAL A 230 -15.14 11.14 -31.07
CA VAL A 230 -13.68 11.09 -31.19
C VAL A 230 -13.13 12.50 -31.19
N GLU A 231 -12.16 12.76 -30.33
CA GLU A 231 -11.56 14.08 -30.18
C GLU A 231 -10.77 14.49 -31.43
N LEU A 232 -10.91 15.76 -31.84
CA LEU A 232 -10.22 16.34 -32.98
C LEU A 232 -8.92 17.00 -32.53
N LEU A 233 -7.89 16.92 -33.39
CA LEU A 233 -6.59 17.52 -33.12
C LEU A 233 -6.64 19.04 -32.90
N ASP A 234 -7.58 19.71 -33.56
CA ASP A 234 -7.75 21.18 -33.44
C ASP A 234 -8.46 21.60 -32.14
N GLY A 235 -8.89 20.63 -31.31
CA GLY A 235 -9.56 20.85 -30.03
C GLY A 235 -10.98 21.41 -30.15
N SER A 236 -11.55 21.52 -31.36
CA SER A 236 -12.84 22.18 -31.57
C SER A 236 -14.02 21.45 -30.91
N ASN A 237 -13.84 20.17 -30.52
CA ASN A 237 -14.84 19.35 -29.85
C ASN A 237 -14.39 18.80 -28.48
N CYS A 238 -13.23 19.22 -27.98
CA CYS A 238 -12.61 18.68 -26.77
C CYS A 238 -13.54 18.65 -25.54
N SER A 239 -14.40 19.67 -25.38
CA SER A 239 -15.27 19.79 -24.18
C SER A 239 -16.35 18.70 -24.07
N PHE A 240 -16.59 17.92 -25.13
CA PHE A 240 -17.59 16.85 -25.12
C PHE A 240 -17.09 15.53 -25.74
N ALA A 241 -15.92 15.52 -26.38
CA ALA A 241 -15.29 14.33 -26.94
C ALA A 241 -14.37 13.67 -25.90
N ALA A 242 -14.08 12.41 -26.09
CA ALA A 242 -13.15 11.63 -25.26
C ALA A 242 -13.31 11.93 -23.74
N ASP A 243 -12.25 12.31 -23.05
CA ASP A 243 -12.27 12.61 -21.60
C ASP A 243 -12.97 13.95 -21.26
N GLY A 244 -13.13 14.84 -22.23
CA GLY A 244 -13.82 16.13 -22.07
C GLY A 244 -12.96 17.23 -21.45
N PHE A 245 -11.64 17.06 -21.38
CA PHE A 245 -10.67 18.07 -20.97
C PHE A 245 -9.98 18.65 -22.20
N CYS A 246 -9.91 19.98 -22.28
CA CYS A 246 -9.38 20.64 -23.49
C CYS A 246 -7.87 20.88 -23.45
N ASP A 247 -7.23 20.57 -22.34
CA ASP A 247 -5.78 20.65 -22.17
C ASP A 247 -5.10 19.26 -22.20
N THR A 248 -5.86 18.18 -22.39
CA THR A 248 -5.37 16.88 -22.85
C THR A 248 -5.23 16.89 -24.37
N SER A 249 -4.27 16.16 -24.92
CA SER A 249 -4.18 15.93 -26.37
C SER A 249 -5.02 14.72 -26.75
N PRO A 250 -5.56 14.64 -28.01
CA PRO A 250 -6.24 13.46 -28.49
C PRO A 250 -5.38 12.20 -28.32
N ASP A 251 -6.00 11.11 -27.87
CA ASP A 251 -5.39 9.79 -27.76
C ASP A 251 -6.40 8.73 -28.21
N TYR A 252 -5.96 7.77 -29.06
CA TYR A 252 -6.80 6.67 -29.52
C TYR A 252 -6.18 5.31 -29.16
N LEU A 253 -5.12 5.31 -28.31
CA LEU A 253 -4.32 4.14 -27.97
C LEU A 253 -4.72 3.58 -26.60
N ALA A 254 -5.70 2.70 -26.58
CA ALA A 254 -6.14 1.98 -25.38
C ALA A 254 -5.26 0.77 -25.02
N GLN A 255 -4.01 0.71 -25.50
CA GLN A 255 -3.06 -0.35 -25.20
C GLN A 255 -1.74 0.27 -24.73
N ARG A 256 -0.99 -0.46 -23.89
CA ARG A 256 0.33 0.01 -23.42
C ARG A 256 1.28 0.29 -24.58
N TRP A 257 1.97 1.41 -24.55
CA TRP A 257 2.96 1.81 -25.53
C TRP A 257 4.17 2.50 -24.88
N PHE A 258 5.30 2.44 -25.57
CA PHE A 258 6.54 3.11 -25.14
C PHE A 258 6.70 4.41 -25.91
N CYS A 259 7.01 5.50 -25.21
CA CYS A 259 7.22 6.78 -25.87
C CYS A 259 8.53 6.81 -26.67
N ASP A 260 8.57 7.68 -27.67
CA ASP A 260 9.78 8.02 -28.42
C ASP A 260 10.65 9.04 -27.64
N ALA A 261 11.75 9.51 -28.26
CA ALA A 261 12.65 10.47 -27.65
C ALA A 261 12.03 11.86 -27.41
N ASN A 262 10.86 12.14 -27.98
CA ASN A 262 10.12 13.39 -27.79
C ASN A 262 9.03 13.26 -26.69
N GLY A 263 8.85 12.06 -26.14
CA GLY A 263 7.77 11.78 -25.20
C GLY A 263 6.42 11.50 -25.87
N GLU A 264 6.42 11.19 -27.16
CA GLU A 264 5.20 10.94 -27.95
C GLU A 264 5.04 9.46 -28.30
N SER A 265 3.81 9.08 -28.68
CA SER A 265 3.54 7.71 -29.13
C SER A 265 4.31 7.38 -30.42
N PRO A 266 4.83 6.15 -30.58
CA PRO A 266 5.46 5.73 -31.84
C PRO A 266 4.43 5.57 -32.97
N VAL A 267 3.14 5.48 -32.64
CA VAL A 267 2.03 5.30 -33.58
C VAL A 267 1.52 6.65 -34.05
N LEU A 268 1.60 6.89 -35.35
CA LEU A 268 0.93 8.05 -35.97
C LEU A 268 -0.56 7.74 -36.09
N GLN A 269 -1.38 8.63 -35.60
CA GLN A 269 -2.83 8.55 -35.60
C GLN A 269 -3.41 9.63 -36.51
N THR A 270 -4.64 9.41 -37.00
CA THR A 270 -5.31 10.36 -37.89
C THR A 270 -6.73 10.61 -37.38
N ASP A 271 -7.04 11.87 -37.10
CA ASP A 271 -8.36 12.26 -36.60
C ASP A 271 -9.46 12.17 -37.66
N PRO A 272 -10.74 12.32 -37.31
CA PRO A 272 -11.85 12.30 -38.28
C PRO A 272 -11.74 13.29 -39.43
N THR A 273 -11.03 14.41 -39.24
CA THR A 273 -10.81 15.42 -40.29
C THR A 273 -9.66 15.08 -41.23
N GLY A 274 -8.86 14.06 -40.89
CA GLY A 274 -7.66 13.65 -41.61
C GLY A 274 -6.38 14.31 -41.13
N ALA A 275 -6.41 15.03 -40.01
CA ALA A 275 -5.22 15.58 -39.37
C ALA A 275 -4.45 14.49 -38.60
N SER A 276 -3.13 14.44 -38.78
CA SER A 276 -2.28 13.41 -38.16
C SER A 276 -1.60 13.94 -36.92
N PHE A 277 -1.52 13.12 -35.88
CA PHE A 277 -0.91 13.43 -34.58
C PHE A 277 -0.29 12.22 -33.92
N ARG A 278 0.37 12.44 -32.78
CA ARG A 278 0.86 11.42 -31.87
C ARG A 278 0.38 11.76 -30.46
N SER A 279 0.01 10.71 -29.69
CA SER A 279 -0.42 10.90 -28.31
C SER A 279 0.72 11.41 -27.42
N ASP A 280 0.38 12.27 -26.46
CA ASP A 280 1.29 12.77 -25.42
C ASP A 280 1.57 11.68 -24.36
N GLY A 281 2.82 11.26 -24.25
CA GLY A 281 3.22 10.25 -23.25
C GLY A 281 3.35 10.78 -21.84
N SER A 282 3.28 12.09 -21.62
CA SER A 282 3.44 12.68 -20.29
C SER A 282 2.20 12.54 -19.39
N LEU A 283 1.06 12.19 -19.96
CA LEU A 283 -0.22 12.11 -19.24
C LEU A 283 -0.29 10.86 -18.35
N ILE A 284 -0.45 11.04 -17.03
CA ILE A 284 -0.59 9.93 -16.06
C ILE A 284 -1.84 9.08 -16.36
N MET A 285 -2.92 9.71 -16.86
CA MET A 285 -4.15 9.00 -17.21
C MET A 285 -4.09 8.27 -18.56
N GLY A 286 -3.00 8.38 -19.32
CA GLY A 286 -2.75 7.63 -20.55
C GLY A 286 -2.09 6.27 -20.30
N TYR A 287 -1.84 5.53 -21.42
CA TYR A 287 -1.21 4.21 -21.39
C TYR A 287 0.23 4.19 -21.91
N SER A 288 0.91 5.34 -21.89
CA SER A 288 2.36 5.37 -22.09
C SER A 288 3.09 4.61 -20.98
N ASP A 289 4.36 4.27 -21.18
CA ASP A 289 5.16 3.68 -20.12
C ASP A 289 5.45 4.69 -19.00
N ASP A 290 5.64 4.20 -17.77
CA ASP A 290 5.81 5.02 -16.58
C ASP A 290 6.99 6.01 -16.64
N ALA A 291 8.00 5.69 -17.46
CA ALA A 291 9.16 6.57 -17.65
C ALA A 291 8.80 7.88 -18.39
N CYS A 292 7.68 7.90 -19.11
CA CYS A 292 7.19 9.06 -19.84
C CYS A 292 6.15 9.84 -19.05
N GLN A 293 5.30 9.12 -18.30
CA GLN A 293 4.22 9.70 -17.50
C GLN A 293 4.80 10.62 -16.41
N ALA A 294 4.33 11.87 -16.39
CA ALA A 294 4.88 12.88 -15.49
C ALA A 294 3.83 13.80 -14.84
N ARG A 295 2.61 13.90 -15.40
CA ARG A 295 1.68 14.93 -14.97
C ARG A 295 0.21 14.59 -15.15
N PHE A 296 -0.62 15.22 -14.34
CA PHE A 296 -2.00 15.54 -14.64
C PHE A 296 -2.07 16.92 -15.29
N THR A 297 -3.09 17.16 -16.11
CA THR A 297 -3.29 18.50 -16.70
C THR A 297 -3.94 19.47 -15.70
N PRO A 298 -3.82 20.80 -15.91
CA PRO A 298 -4.50 21.77 -15.05
C PRO A 298 -6.01 21.59 -14.97
N GLU A 299 -6.69 21.20 -16.06
CA GLU A 299 -8.14 20.92 -16.04
C GLU A 299 -8.46 19.65 -15.27
N GLN A 300 -7.64 18.60 -15.39
CA GLN A 300 -7.76 17.36 -14.59
C GLN A 300 -7.54 17.66 -13.09
N ILE A 301 -6.51 18.45 -12.74
CA ILE A 301 -6.25 18.88 -11.36
C ILE A 301 -7.43 19.65 -10.79
N ALA A 302 -7.98 20.59 -11.55
CA ALA A 302 -9.15 21.36 -11.11
C ALA A 302 -10.37 20.47 -10.87
N ALA A 303 -10.59 19.48 -11.75
CA ALA A 303 -11.68 18.51 -11.59
C ALA A 303 -11.47 17.62 -10.35
N MET A 304 -10.28 17.03 -10.15
CA MET A 304 -9.98 16.20 -8.98
C MET A 304 -10.21 16.95 -7.65
N ARG A 305 -9.77 18.20 -7.59
CA ARG A 305 -9.98 19.04 -6.40
C ARG A 305 -11.45 19.37 -6.18
N ALA A 306 -12.18 19.64 -7.26
CA ALA A 306 -13.63 19.90 -7.19
C ALA A 306 -14.41 18.65 -6.75
N ASP A 307 -14.05 17.47 -7.24
CA ASP A 307 -14.61 16.19 -6.83
C ASP A 307 -14.43 15.95 -5.33
N LEU A 308 -13.21 16.15 -4.81
CA LEU A 308 -12.93 16.03 -3.38
C LEU A 308 -13.82 16.94 -2.54
N TYR A 309 -14.08 18.18 -2.96
CA TYR A 309 -14.96 19.10 -2.21
C TYR A 309 -16.43 18.76 -2.31
N ASP A 310 -16.89 18.23 -3.44
CA ASP A 310 -18.32 18.02 -3.70
C ASP A 310 -18.80 16.61 -3.32
N GLU A 311 -18.07 15.58 -3.74
CA GLU A 311 -18.46 14.18 -3.54
C GLU A 311 -17.81 13.56 -2.29
N ASN A 312 -16.62 14.03 -1.89
CA ASN A 312 -15.83 13.45 -0.81
C ASN A 312 -15.37 14.48 0.24
N PRO A 313 -16.23 15.42 0.71
CA PRO A 313 -15.83 16.49 1.64
C PRO A 313 -15.30 15.97 2.97
N ASP A 314 -15.73 14.80 3.41
CA ASP A 314 -15.26 14.16 4.64
C ASP A 314 -13.85 13.56 4.53
N TRP A 315 -13.31 13.42 3.32
CA TRP A 315 -11.96 12.94 3.09
C TRP A 315 -10.91 14.03 3.21
N ILE A 316 -11.29 15.31 3.17
CA ILE A 316 -10.31 16.40 3.09
C ILE A 316 -10.05 17.07 4.43
N SER A 317 -8.77 17.33 4.69
CA SER A 317 -8.30 18.24 5.73
C SER A 317 -7.38 19.28 5.11
N GLN A 318 -7.37 20.49 5.66
CA GLN A 318 -6.44 21.57 5.29
C GLN A 318 -5.24 21.65 6.23
N GLU A 319 -5.24 20.83 7.28
CA GLU A 319 -4.14 20.74 8.24
C GLU A 319 -3.49 19.36 8.11
N PRO A 320 -2.15 19.28 8.13
CA PRO A 320 -1.46 18.00 8.10
C PRO A 320 -1.81 17.18 9.36
N PRO A 321 -2.02 15.86 9.22
CA PRO A 321 -2.41 15.02 10.36
C PRO A 321 -1.30 14.88 11.41
N MET A 322 -0.05 15.07 11.02
CA MET A 322 1.16 14.93 11.87
C MET A 322 2.28 15.83 11.34
N GLY A 323 3.33 16.03 12.17
CA GLY A 323 4.56 16.68 11.73
C GLY A 323 5.33 15.88 10.68
N LEU A 324 5.96 16.57 9.74
CA LEU A 324 6.78 15.95 8.69
C LEU A 324 8.04 15.30 9.29
N VAL A 325 8.36 14.08 8.87
CA VAL A 325 9.66 13.44 9.11
C VAL A 325 10.62 13.86 8.00
N ALA A 326 11.34 14.96 8.22
CA ALA A 326 12.16 15.61 7.20
C ALA A 326 13.58 15.05 7.09
N SER A 327 14.04 14.31 8.11
CA SER A 327 15.41 13.81 8.19
C SER A 327 15.47 12.29 8.37
N THR A 328 16.65 11.74 8.18
CA THR A 328 16.93 10.32 8.48
C THR A 328 17.64 10.18 9.82
N VAL A 329 17.86 8.93 10.23
CA VAL A 329 18.75 8.59 11.35
C VAL A 329 20.19 8.97 10.96
N THR A 330 20.83 9.78 11.80
CA THR A 330 22.18 10.29 11.57
C THR A 330 23.25 9.60 12.41
N GLU A 331 22.86 8.90 13.48
CA GLU A 331 23.78 8.24 14.40
C GLU A 331 23.22 6.89 14.88
N PHE A 332 24.03 5.85 14.75
CA PHE A 332 23.80 4.54 15.33
C PHE A 332 24.50 4.49 16.70
N LEU A 333 23.72 4.15 17.74
CA LEU A 333 24.20 4.06 19.10
C LEU A 333 24.73 2.65 19.43
N SER A 334 24.18 1.63 18.78
CA SER A 334 24.59 0.22 18.87
C SER A 334 24.14 -0.54 17.61
N PRO A 335 24.96 -1.48 17.12
CA PRO A 335 26.36 -1.71 17.48
C PRO A 335 27.29 -0.61 16.95
N GLU A 336 28.52 -0.54 17.49
CA GLU A 336 29.61 0.19 16.86
C GLU A 336 29.91 -0.44 15.50
N GLU A 337 30.35 0.37 14.54
CA GLU A 337 30.65 -0.11 13.19
C GLU A 337 31.70 -1.21 13.19
N GLY A 338 31.40 -2.33 12.52
CA GLY A 338 32.28 -3.50 12.44
C GLY A 338 32.38 -4.30 13.74
N ALA A 339 31.49 -4.09 14.72
CA ALA A 339 31.50 -4.85 15.96
C ALA A 339 31.29 -6.36 15.71
N GLU A 340 31.97 -7.19 16.51
CA GLU A 340 31.75 -8.63 16.57
C GLU A 340 30.81 -8.96 17.72
N LEU A 341 29.66 -9.57 17.45
CA LEU A 341 28.57 -9.77 18.39
C LEU A 341 28.10 -11.22 18.43
N PRO A 342 27.51 -11.68 19.54
CA PRO A 342 26.79 -12.94 19.57
C PRO A 342 25.66 -12.97 18.55
N PHE A 343 25.48 -14.12 17.84
CA PHE A 343 24.49 -14.23 16.76
C PHE A 343 23.04 -14.23 17.24
N ASP A 344 22.80 -14.57 18.49
CA ASP A 344 21.49 -14.83 19.09
C ASP A 344 20.92 -13.65 19.88
N GLU A 345 21.68 -12.53 20.01
CA GLU A 345 21.20 -11.32 20.68
C GLU A 345 21.98 -10.10 20.21
N VAL A 346 21.52 -9.45 19.15
CA VAL A 346 22.12 -8.22 18.63
C VAL A 346 21.17 -7.04 18.91
N LEU A 347 21.64 -6.10 19.73
CA LEU A 347 20.93 -4.85 19.95
C LEU A 347 21.31 -3.84 18.86
N LEU A 348 20.33 -3.43 18.06
CA LEU A 348 20.40 -2.28 17.18
C LEU A 348 19.73 -1.10 17.87
N SER A 349 20.40 0.04 17.95
CA SER A 349 19.81 1.27 18.50
C SER A 349 20.38 2.51 17.82
N TRP A 350 19.58 3.58 17.79
CA TRP A 350 19.87 4.82 17.05
C TRP A 350 19.30 6.05 17.74
N THR A 351 19.72 7.24 17.31
CA THR A 351 19.12 8.50 17.76
C THR A 351 17.72 8.67 17.21
N PRO A 352 16.72 9.04 18.04
CA PRO A 352 15.37 9.30 17.56
C PRO A 352 15.34 10.42 16.52
N VAL A 353 14.46 10.27 15.53
CA VAL A 353 14.20 11.29 14.50
C VAL A 353 12.93 12.05 14.87
N GLU A 354 12.97 13.36 14.73
CA GLU A 354 11.84 14.23 15.03
C GLU A 354 10.60 13.85 14.22
N ASN A 355 9.45 13.81 14.86
CA ASN A 355 8.15 13.39 14.32
C ASN A 355 8.04 11.93 13.85
N ALA A 356 9.11 11.14 13.88
CA ALA A 356 9.02 9.71 13.57
C ALA A 356 8.32 8.97 14.72
N THR A 357 7.31 8.18 14.37
CA THR A 357 6.62 7.28 15.30
C THR A 357 7.09 5.84 15.13
N HIS A 358 7.56 5.50 13.94
CA HIS A 358 7.98 4.16 13.55
C HIS A 358 9.26 4.20 12.73
N TYR A 359 9.94 3.05 12.68
CA TYR A 359 11.15 2.85 11.89
C TYR A 359 11.06 1.51 11.15
N ILE A 360 11.37 1.50 9.85
CA ILE A 360 11.63 0.26 9.10
C ILE A 360 13.10 -0.04 9.25
N VAL A 361 13.45 -1.11 9.94
CA VAL A 361 14.82 -1.61 10.08
C VAL A 361 15.03 -2.73 9.09
N GLN A 362 15.98 -2.56 8.18
CA GLN A 362 16.39 -3.59 7.22
C GLN A 362 17.72 -4.17 7.64
N ILE A 363 17.81 -5.51 7.68
CA ILE A 363 19.03 -6.25 7.99
C ILE A 363 19.30 -7.24 6.86
N SER A 364 20.52 -7.27 6.36
CA SER A 364 20.90 -8.10 5.23
C SER A 364 22.29 -8.70 5.39
N PRO A 365 22.52 -9.96 4.97
CA PRO A 365 23.86 -10.52 4.84
C PRO A 365 24.59 -10.01 3.58
N LEU A 366 23.95 -9.17 2.76
CA LEU A 366 24.50 -8.62 1.53
C LEU A 366 24.45 -7.09 1.53
N PRO A 367 25.49 -6.39 1.10
CA PRO A 367 25.50 -4.91 1.07
C PRO A 367 24.48 -4.32 0.10
N THR A 368 23.97 -5.12 -0.85
CA THR A 368 22.94 -4.70 -1.82
C THR A 368 21.51 -4.75 -1.27
N PHE A 369 21.30 -5.34 -0.09
CA PHE A 369 19.97 -5.59 0.49
C PHE A 369 19.03 -6.41 -0.40
N GLY A 370 19.55 -7.15 -1.38
CA GLY A 370 18.75 -8.03 -2.24
C GLY A 370 18.11 -9.20 -1.49
N LEU A 371 18.76 -9.67 -0.42
CA LEU A 371 18.21 -10.61 0.56
C LEU A 371 18.22 -9.91 1.91
N ARG A 372 17.03 -9.63 2.46
CA ARG A 372 16.92 -8.89 3.71
C ARG A 372 15.74 -9.32 4.56
N SER A 373 15.86 -9.12 5.85
CA SER A 373 14.74 -9.10 6.80
C SER A 373 14.32 -7.65 7.05
N GLU A 374 13.02 -7.40 7.21
CA GLU A 374 12.46 -6.11 7.54
C GLU A 374 11.68 -6.19 8.85
N TYR A 375 11.91 -5.22 9.73
CA TYR A 375 11.23 -5.10 11.02
C TYR A 375 10.62 -3.71 11.13
N VAL A 376 9.40 -3.64 11.66
CA VAL A 376 8.77 -2.38 12.06
C VAL A 376 8.95 -2.22 13.55
N VAL A 377 9.44 -1.06 13.94
CA VAL A 377 9.79 -0.77 15.33
C VAL A 377 9.17 0.55 15.75
N GLU A 378 8.42 0.52 16.83
CA GLU A 378 8.05 1.71 17.58
C GLU A 378 9.21 2.05 18.56
N GLY A 379 9.71 3.25 18.49
CA GLY A 379 10.89 3.64 19.27
C GLY A 379 12.21 3.42 18.52
N ASN A 380 13.32 3.54 19.21
CA ASN A 380 14.66 3.69 18.62
C ASN A 380 15.61 2.53 18.95
N ALA A 381 15.09 1.33 19.16
CA ALA A 381 15.90 0.14 19.41
C ALA A 381 15.18 -1.15 18.96
N LEU A 382 15.96 -2.12 18.50
CA LEU A 382 15.53 -3.46 18.11
C LEU A 382 16.54 -4.50 18.62
N VAL A 383 16.06 -5.56 19.24
CA VAL A 383 16.88 -6.75 19.55
C VAL A 383 16.58 -7.82 18.50
N VAL A 384 17.62 -8.29 17.82
CA VAL A 384 17.54 -9.32 16.79
C VAL A 384 18.13 -10.62 17.35
N THR A 385 17.39 -11.72 17.24
CA THR A 385 17.72 -13.01 17.88
C THR A 385 17.84 -14.18 16.90
N ASP A 386 17.59 -13.97 15.62
CA ASP A 386 17.48 -15.00 14.58
C ASP A 386 18.56 -14.90 13.50
N LEU A 387 19.71 -14.31 13.83
CA LEU A 387 20.84 -14.19 12.93
C LEU A 387 21.64 -15.51 12.83
N VAL A 388 22.38 -15.64 11.74
CA VAL A 388 23.28 -16.79 11.53
C VAL A 388 24.66 -16.46 12.10
N ALA A 389 25.28 -17.37 12.82
CA ALA A 389 26.62 -17.22 13.38
C ALA A 389 27.71 -17.10 12.30
N ASN A 390 28.82 -16.42 12.63
CA ASN A 390 30.01 -16.24 11.77
C ASN A 390 29.67 -15.61 10.43
N ARG A 391 28.89 -14.53 10.44
CA ARG A 391 28.43 -13.84 9.22
C ARG A 391 28.48 -12.32 9.40
N ASP A 392 28.84 -11.63 8.31
CA ASP A 392 28.73 -10.18 8.23
C ASP A 392 27.29 -9.79 7.93
N TYR A 393 26.84 -8.69 8.54
CA TYR A 393 25.53 -8.09 8.36
C TYR A 393 25.62 -6.59 8.10
N TYR A 394 24.70 -6.13 7.26
CA TYR A 394 24.47 -4.75 6.89
C TYR A 394 23.08 -4.36 7.36
N TRP A 395 22.94 -3.18 7.94
CA TRP A 395 21.64 -2.71 8.38
C TRP A 395 21.46 -1.23 8.10
N ARG A 396 20.22 -0.84 7.91
CA ARG A 396 19.82 0.53 7.66
C ARG A 396 18.41 0.77 8.13
N ILE A 397 18.03 2.05 8.32
CA ILE A 397 16.80 2.46 8.95
C ILE A 397 16.10 3.50 8.10
N THR A 398 14.78 3.41 8.04
CA THR A 398 13.93 4.44 7.47
C THR A 398 12.93 4.89 8.53
N PRO A 399 13.01 6.13 9.03
CA PRO A 399 12.01 6.69 9.93
C PRO A 399 10.74 7.03 9.14
N TYR A 400 9.57 6.92 9.78
CA TYR A 400 8.30 7.32 9.19
C TYR A 400 7.23 7.58 10.26
N ASN A 401 6.14 8.21 9.84
CA ASN A 401 4.86 8.26 10.55
C ASN A 401 3.71 8.13 9.55
N ALA A 402 2.46 8.14 9.98
CA ALA A 402 1.29 7.95 9.13
C ALA A 402 1.19 8.94 7.96
N TYR A 403 1.74 10.14 8.12
CA TYR A 403 1.76 11.18 7.08
C TYR A 403 3.02 11.15 6.22
N SER A 404 4.18 10.85 6.82
CA SER A 404 5.48 11.03 6.20
C SER A 404 6.20 9.70 6.03
N TYR A 405 6.11 9.13 4.84
CA TYR A 405 6.77 7.88 4.44
C TYR A 405 8.03 8.11 3.58
N CYS A 406 8.28 9.35 3.14
CA CYS A 406 9.32 9.67 2.16
C CYS A 406 10.65 10.12 2.76
N ALA A 407 10.81 9.98 4.08
CA ALA A 407 12.08 10.27 4.72
C ALA A 407 13.24 9.45 4.11
N PRO A 408 14.45 10.04 3.99
CA PRO A 408 15.60 9.35 3.44
C PRO A 408 15.98 8.12 4.29
N ILE A 409 16.52 7.11 3.63
CA ILE A 409 17.12 5.94 4.29
C ILE A 409 18.43 6.40 4.94
N SER A 410 18.77 5.87 6.14
CA SER A 410 20.03 6.12 6.81
C SER A 410 21.24 5.61 6.02
N GLU A 411 22.43 6.01 6.40
CA GLU A 411 23.66 5.31 6.04
C GLU A 411 23.57 3.84 6.46
N VAL A 412 24.48 3.02 5.93
CA VAL A 412 24.52 1.59 6.21
C VAL A 412 25.48 1.34 7.36
N GLY A 413 24.99 0.77 8.45
CA GLY A 413 25.80 0.24 9.54
C GLY A 413 26.23 -1.21 9.26
N THR A 414 27.33 -1.63 9.85
CA THR A 414 27.88 -2.98 9.69
C THR A 414 28.19 -3.61 11.04
N PHE A 415 28.02 -4.91 11.13
CA PHE A 415 28.51 -5.73 12.24
C PHE A 415 28.73 -7.17 11.75
N SER A 416 29.47 -7.98 12.51
CA SER A 416 29.59 -9.40 12.28
C SER A 416 29.08 -10.20 13.48
N THR A 417 28.64 -11.42 13.22
CA THR A 417 28.20 -12.34 14.28
C THR A 417 29.26 -13.41 14.52
N THR A 418 29.44 -13.77 15.78
CA THR A 418 30.30 -14.89 16.21
C THR A 418 29.44 -16.11 16.51
N ASP A 419 30.07 -17.27 16.71
CA ASP A 419 29.45 -18.51 17.19
C ASP A 419 29.28 -18.53 18.72
N VAL A 420 29.73 -17.48 19.39
CA VAL A 420 29.55 -17.33 20.84
C VAL A 420 28.10 -16.88 21.10
N SER A 421 27.33 -17.74 21.75
CA SER A 421 26.02 -17.33 22.30
C SER A 421 26.24 -16.44 23.51
N ARG A 422 25.55 -15.29 23.58
CA ARG A 422 25.62 -14.38 24.73
C ARG A 422 24.91 -14.96 25.94
N VAL A 423 23.99 -15.87 25.72
CA VAL A 423 23.27 -16.57 26.75
C VAL A 423 23.99 -17.89 27.02
N ALA A 424 24.92 -17.90 27.96
CA ALA A 424 25.26 -19.15 28.61
C ALA A 424 23.93 -19.72 29.12
N ALA A 425 23.52 -20.86 28.57
CA ALA A 425 22.31 -21.52 29.02
C ALA A 425 22.48 -21.75 30.54
N ILE A 426 21.45 -21.44 31.32
CA ILE A 426 21.46 -21.79 32.73
C ILE A 426 21.32 -23.31 32.78
N ASP A 427 22.41 -24.05 32.96
CA ASP A 427 22.44 -25.54 32.95
C ASP A 427 21.46 -26.14 33.94
N GLN A 428 21.16 -25.40 35.00
CA GLN A 428 20.21 -25.82 36.03
C GLN A 428 18.74 -25.66 35.58
N LEU A 429 18.45 -24.80 34.58
CA LEU A 429 17.09 -24.48 34.15
C LEU A 429 16.62 -25.42 33.02
N THR A 430 15.81 -26.42 33.34
CA THR A 430 15.37 -27.42 32.38
C THR A 430 14.08 -27.06 31.66
N SER A 431 13.30 -26.14 32.20
CA SER A 431 12.14 -25.52 31.52
C SER A 431 11.87 -24.13 32.07
N PHE A 432 11.40 -23.22 31.19
CA PHE A 432 11.02 -21.87 31.53
C PHE A 432 9.87 -21.43 30.61
N ARG A 433 8.70 -21.15 31.17
CA ARG A 433 7.49 -20.80 30.43
C ARG A 433 6.68 -19.76 31.17
N ALA A 434 6.10 -18.82 30.40
CA ALA A 434 5.12 -17.86 30.89
C ALA A 434 3.76 -18.11 30.23
N PHE A 435 2.68 -18.06 30.98
CA PHE A 435 1.31 -18.23 30.46
C PHE A 435 0.28 -17.52 31.37
N PRO A 436 -0.93 -17.15 30.84
CA PRO A 436 -1.33 -17.29 29.44
C PRO A 436 -0.51 -16.37 28.52
N GLN A 437 -0.46 -16.69 27.24
CA GLN A 437 0.15 -15.90 26.19
C GLN A 437 -0.82 -15.82 24.99
N PRO A 438 -1.30 -14.65 24.64
CA PRO A 438 -1.19 -13.35 25.35
C PRO A 438 -1.86 -13.37 26.74
N VAL A 439 -1.47 -12.42 27.60
CA VAL A 439 -2.14 -12.18 28.89
C VAL A 439 -2.92 -10.87 28.83
N SER A 440 -4.22 -10.91 29.21
CA SER A 440 -5.02 -9.69 29.26
C SER A 440 -4.57 -8.77 30.41
N ALA A 441 -4.53 -7.46 30.15
CA ALA A 441 -4.22 -6.47 31.17
C ALA A 441 -5.11 -6.59 32.41
N GLY A 442 -4.51 -6.53 33.59
CA GLY A 442 -5.21 -6.74 34.85
C GLY A 442 -5.26 -8.18 35.34
N ASN A 443 -4.86 -9.16 34.54
CA ASN A 443 -4.74 -10.55 34.92
C ASN A 443 -3.34 -10.86 35.52
N THR A 444 -3.08 -12.13 35.79
CA THR A 444 -1.80 -12.59 36.33
C THR A 444 -1.08 -13.44 35.30
N LEU A 445 0.17 -13.05 34.98
CA LEU A 445 1.10 -13.87 34.23
C LEU A 445 1.72 -14.88 35.15
N THR A 446 1.55 -16.15 34.85
CA THR A 446 2.15 -17.27 35.60
C THR A 446 3.45 -17.67 34.92
N VAL A 447 4.51 -17.75 35.68
CA VAL A 447 5.83 -18.22 35.24
C VAL A 447 6.12 -19.56 35.87
N ASP A 448 6.20 -20.59 35.03
CA ASP A 448 6.50 -21.97 35.43
C ASP A 448 7.90 -22.34 34.98
N PHE A 449 8.72 -22.82 35.89
CA PHE A 449 10.09 -23.21 35.57
C PHE A 449 10.49 -24.47 36.35
N ALA A 450 11.37 -25.27 35.77
CA ALA A 450 11.93 -26.43 36.41
C ALA A 450 13.45 -26.37 36.44
N VAL A 451 14.01 -26.78 37.59
CA VAL A 451 15.45 -26.80 37.79
C VAL A 451 15.91 -28.19 38.26
N ASN A 452 17.06 -28.62 37.74
CA ASN A 452 17.65 -29.92 38.09
C ASN A 452 18.65 -29.83 39.27
N ALA A 453 19.07 -28.62 39.65
CA ALA A 453 19.95 -28.30 40.76
C ALA A 453 19.51 -26.99 41.42
N PRO A 454 19.97 -26.66 42.66
CA PRO A 454 19.67 -25.38 43.27
C PRO A 454 20.07 -24.20 42.40
N ILE A 455 19.17 -23.23 42.25
CA ILE A 455 19.37 -22.03 41.45
C ILE A 455 19.26 -20.77 42.30
N ASN A 456 20.20 -19.83 42.13
CA ASN A 456 20.17 -18.52 42.74
C ASN A 456 20.31 -17.42 41.67
N GLY A 457 19.43 -16.44 41.72
CA GLY A 457 19.45 -15.36 40.76
C GLY A 457 18.26 -14.43 40.91
N ARG A 458 17.84 -13.84 39.79
CA ARG A 458 16.67 -12.97 39.74
C ARG A 458 15.87 -13.21 38.47
N ILE A 459 14.58 -13.07 38.62
CA ILE A 459 13.65 -13.04 37.51
C ILE A 459 13.09 -11.63 37.39
N ARG A 460 13.10 -11.06 36.16
CA ARG A 460 12.68 -9.68 35.92
C ARG A 460 11.72 -9.64 34.73
N LEU A 461 10.66 -8.84 34.88
CA LEU A 461 9.80 -8.41 33.80
C LEU A 461 10.18 -6.98 33.40
N PHE A 462 10.48 -6.76 32.13
CA PHE A 462 10.88 -5.44 31.62
C PHE A 462 10.16 -5.14 30.29
N ASN A 463 10.01 -3.85 29.99
CA ASN A 463 9.41 -3.41 28.74
C ASN A 463 10.45 -3.39 27.58
N SER A 464 10.00 -3.05 26.38
CA SER A 464 10.84 -2.94 25.17
C SER A 464 11.96 -1.90 25.28
N LEU A 465 11.87 -0.97 26.24
CA LEU A 465 12.92 0.01 26.54
C LEU A 465 13.97 -0.49 27.56
N GLY A 466 13.87 -1.76 27.99
CA GLY A 466 14.77 -2.35 28.99
C GLY A 466 14.49 -1.91 30.43
N GLN A 467 13.43 -1.14 30.69
CA GLN A 467 13.06 -0.72 32.03
C GLN A 467 12.47 -1.89 32.82
N SER A 468 13.08 -2.23 33.95
CA SER A 468 12.58 -3.28 34.85
C SER A 468 11.32 -2.78 35.56
N LEU A 469 10.22 -3.48 35.35
CA LEU A 469 8.90 -3.15 35.89
C LEU A 469 8.58 -3.96 37.13
N GLN A 470 8.95 -5.24 37.13
CA GLN A 470 8.76 -6.17 38.24
C GLN A 470 9.98 -7.08 38.38
N MET A 471 10.26 -7.51 39.61
CA MET A 471 11.41 -8.37 39.91
C MET A 471 11.07 -9.31 41.07
N ALA A 472 11.57 -10.55 40.98
CA ALA A 472 11.51 -11.53 42.06
C ALA A 472 12.89 -12.19 42.24
N ASP A 473 13.26 -12.49 43.47
CA ASP A 473 14.46 -13.29 43.74
C ASP A 473 14.21 -14.75 43.41
N LEU A 474 15.20 -15.35 42.76
CA LEU A 474 15.20 -16.76 42.37
C LEU A 474 16.12 -17.51 43.34
N ASN A 475 15.53 -18.20 44.31
CA ASN A 475 16.25 -19.02 45.28
C ASN A 475 15.47 -20.29 45.52
N TYR A 476 15.71 -21.29 44.67
CA TYR A 476 14.93 -22.54 44.65
C TYR A 476 15.84 -23.77 44.57
N GLY A 477 15.44 -24.81 45.26
CA GLY A 477 16.04 -26.14 45.13
C GLY A 477 15.59 -26.84 43.84
N ALA A 478 16.20 -27.99 43.52
CA ALA A 478 15.78 -28.80 42.39
C ALA A 478 14.28 -29.15 42.45
N GLY A 479 13.60 -29.03 41.30
CA GLY A 479 12.16 -29.28 41.21
C GLY A 479 11.45 -28.30 40.27
N ARG A 480 10.12 -28.34 40.24
CA ARG A 480 9.25 -27.44 39.47
C ARG A 480 8.70 -26.36 40.38
N HIS A 481 8.73 -25.14 39.92
CA HIS A 481 8.36 -23.94 40.65
C HIS A 481 7.51 -23.01 39.82
N THR A 482 6.70 -22.19 40.50
CA THR A 482 5.80 -21.23 39.85
C THR A 482 5.90 -19.88 40.56
N LEU A 483 5.98 -18.81 39.76
CA LEU A 483 5.89 -17.42 40.20
C LEU A 483 4.73 -16.73 39.50
N GLN A 484 4.23 -15.66 40.11
CA GLN A 484 3.13 -14.87 39.55
C GLN A 484 3.53 -13.41 39.44
N PHE A 485 3.25 -12.84 38.25
CA PHE A 485 3.47 -11.44 37.95
C PHE A 485 2.13 -10.79 37.61
N PRO A 486 1.61 -9.86 38.44
CA PRO A 486 0.36 -9.15 38.14
C PRO A 486 0.56 -8.19 36.96
N THR A 487 -0.37 -8.18 36.02
CA THR A 487 -0.32 -7.27 34.85
C THR A 487 -1.16 -6.00 35.04
N THR A 488 -1.66 -5.73 36.25
CA THR A 488 -2.58 -4.62 36.56
C THR A 488 -2.04 -3.21 36.25
N GLN A 489 -0.72 -3.07 36.17
CA GLN A 489 -0.04 -1.79 35.89
C GLN A 489 0.68 -1.80 34.52
N LEU A 490 0.44 -2.84 33.70
CA LEU A 490 1.04 -2.97 32.39
C LEU A 490 0.04 -2.48 31.34
N ALA A 491 0.51 -1.66 30.42
CA ALA A 491 -0.24 -1.34 29.20
C ALA A 491 -0.21 -2.52 28.23
N ALA A 492 -1.13 -2.54 27.27
CA ALA A 492 -1.04 -3.48 26.15
C ALA A 492 0.30 -3.25 25.41
N GLY A 493 1.00 -4.32 25.08
CA GLY A 493 2.31 -4.23 24.45
C GLY A 493 3.20 -5.43 24.67
N LEU A 494 4.44 -5.30 24.17
CA LEU A 494 5.47 -6.32 24.25
C LEU A 494 6.35 -6.12 25.48
N TYR A 495 6.56 -7.21 26.22
CA TYR A 495 7.39 -7.28 27.42
C TYR A 495 8.35 -8.48 27.33
N PHE A 496 9.35 -8.49 28.18
CA PHE A 496 10.34 -9.55 28.26
C PHE A 496 10.48 -10.02 29.71
N LEU A 497 10.49 -11.32 29.88
CA LEU A 497 10.74 -11.97 31.15
C LEU A 497 12.14 -12.58 31.12
N SER A 498 13.04 -12.18 31.99
CA SER A 498 14.38 -12.75 32.05
C SER A 498 14.66 -13.42 33.38
N VAL A 499 15.28 -14.60 33.32
CA VAL A 499 15.96 -15.25 34.45
C VAL A 499 17.45 -14.95 34.32
N GLN A 500 18.05 -14.40 35.37
CA GLN A 500 19.48 -14.10 35.42
C GLN A 500 20.13 -14.74 36.64
N THR A 501 21.20 -15.49 36.41
CA THR A 501 22.03 -16.12 37.44
C THR A 501 23.49 -15.68 37.29
N ALA A 502 24.38 -16.15 38.17
CA ALA A 502 25.82 -15.95 37.97
C ALA A 502 26.38 -16.74 36.78
N GLU A 503 25.66 -17.75 36.28
CA GLU A 503 26.13 -18.70 35.27
C GLU A 503 25.53 -18.41 33.90
N GLY A 504 24.39 -17.68 33.84
CA GLY A 504 23.75 -17.40 32.54
C GLY A 504 22.43 -16.64 32.68
N GLN A 505 21.78 -16.47 31.54
CA GLN A 505 20.48 -15.79 31.43
C GLN A 505 19.56 -16.59 30.49
N ALA A 506 18.27 -16.60 30.81
CA ALA A 506 17.22 -17.07 29.91
C ALA A 506 16.17 -15.96 29.76
N VAL A 507 15.69 -15.71 28.53
CA VAL A 507 14.71 -14.66 28.24
C VAL A 507 13.51 -15.27 27.51
N GLN A 508 12.32 -14.78 27.84
CA GLN A 508 11.07 -15.13 27.16
C GLN A 508 10.26 -13.88 26.88
N GLN A 509 9.71 -13.79 25.70
CA GLN A 509 8.80 -12.73 25.26
C GLN A 509 7.42 -12.89 25.91
N VAL A 510 6.78 -11.79 26.29
CA VAL A 510 5.46 -11.72 26.92
C VAL A 510 4.62 -10.66 26.21
N VAL A 511 3.44 -11.04 25.75
CA VAL A 511 2.47 -10.11 25.13
C VAL A 511 1.35 -9.84 26.13
N VAL A 512 1.09 -8.55 26.40
CA VAL A 512 -0.03 -8.05 27.20
C VAL A 512 -1.05 -7.41 26.26
N GLU A 513 -2.31 -7.82 26.36
CA GLU A 513 -3.45 -7.30 25.58
C GLU A 513 -4.39 -6.46 26.44
#